data_0a46e885e839feb3607f2e2ff1bee51f
#
_entry.id   0a46e885e839feb3607f2e2ff1bee51f
#
_cell.length_a   1.000
_cell.length_b   1.000
_cell.length_c   1.000
_cell.angle_alpha   90.00
_cell.angle_beta   90.00
_cell.angle_gamma   90.00
#
_symmetry.space_group_name_H-M   'P 1'
#
loop_
_entity.id
_entity.type
_entity.pdbx_description
1 polymer ?
#
loop_
_entity_poly.entity_id
_entity_poly.type
_entity_poly.pdbx_seq_one_letter_code
_entity_poly.pdbx_strand_id
1 'polypeptide(L)'
;LEDSIEFVKNIASETSIHPKVRDKNEKMLEARGNDNVMVEAQAMAAKGRKGQFAPGQIIKCVEAAINLDDFDEGLKKEGEYFLECLMHPQREAMIHIFFGERAASKISDVPKDTQIMDIKKAGIIGSGTMGGGIAMCFANAGIPVHIIDQDEENLKRGISVIEKNYDFMVNKGRLTSDQKDSIFGLVTSSLDYSDVSDCDIVIEAVYENLEL
;
A
#
# COMPACT_ATOMS: atom_id res chain seq x y z
N LEU A 1 -6.44 -25.14 12.17
CA LEU A 1 -6.80 -25.69 13.49
C LEU A 1 -6.14 -27.05 13.71
N GLU A 2 -6.20 -27.96 12.75
CA GLU A 2 -5.60 -29.33 12.83
C GLU A 2 -4.09 -29.26 13.05
N ASP A 3 -3.36 -28.45 12.28
CA ASP A 3 -1.92 -28.27 12.44
C ASP A 3 -1.54 -27.74 13.84
N SER A 4 -2.39 -26.85 14.40
CA SER A 4 -2.17 -26.34 15.76
C SER A 4 -2.39 -27.41 16.82
N ILE A 5 -3.36 -28.29 16.61
CA ILE A 5 -3.64 -29.42 17.52
C ILE A 5 -2.51 -30.45 17.45
N GLU A 6 -2.03 -30.76 16.26
CA GLU A 6 -0.90 -31.67 16.05
C GLU A 6 0.39 -31.12 16.67
N PHE A 7 0.68 -29.85 16.46
CA PHE A 7 1.80 -29.16 17.09
C PHE A 7 1.77 -29.25 18.62
N VAL A 8 0.59 -28.98 19.24
CA VAL A 8 0.45 -29.06 20.70
C VAL A 8 0.61 -30.50 21.20
N LYS A 9 0.06 -31.50 20.48
CA LYS A 9 0.23 -32.92 20.83
C LYS A 9 1.70 -33.35 20.80
N ASN A 10 2.43 -32.91 19.78
CA ASN A 10 3.85 -33.23 19.60
C ASN A 10 4.66 -32.65 20.78
N ILE A 11 4.47 -31.35 21.10
CA ILE A 11 5.14 -30.73 22.25
C ILE A 11 4.77 -31.42 23.56
N ALA A 12 3.50 -31.75 23.78
CA ALA A 12 3.05 -32.40 24.99
C ALA A 12 3.61 -33.84 25.17
N SER A 13 3.92 -34.52 24.05
CA SER A 13 4.50 -35.85 24.06
C SER A 13 6.02 -35.89 24.23
N GLU A 14 6.72 -34.82 23.77
CA GLU A 14 8.18 -34.80 23.69
C GLU A 14 8.86 -34.30 24.97
N THR A 15 8.24 -33.41 25.73
CA THR A 15 8.88 -32.76 26.87
C THR A 15 7.96 -32.53 28.05
N SER A 16 8.49 -32.73 29.27
CA SER A 16 7.88 -32.27 30.53
C SER A 16 8.09 -30.77 30.77
N ILE A 17 8.89 -30.11 29.95
CA ILE A 17 9.22 -28.67 30.02
C ILE A 17 8.68 -28.00 28.77
N HIS A 18 7.73 -27.08 28.93
CA HIS A 18 7.19 -26.33 27.80
C HIS A 18 8.27 -25.39 27.21
N PRO A 19 8.58 -25.51 25.90
CA PRO A 19 9.56 -24.65 25.28
C PRO A 19 9.08 -23.20 25.30
N LYS A 20 9.94 -22.31 25.80
CA LYS A 20 9.66 -20.87 25.80
C LYS A 20 10.32 -20.23 24.60
N VAL A 21 9.62 -19.36 23.90
CA VAL A 21 10.17 -18.63 22.74
C VAL A 21 11.39 -17.79 23.14
N ARG A 22 11.39 -17.23 24.36
CA ARG A 22 12.51 -16.46 24.92
C ARG A 22 13.82 -17.23 25.04
N ASP A 23 13.77 -18.57 25.12
CA ASP A 23 14.94 -19.43 25.26
C ASP A 23 15.53 -19.82 23.89
N LYS A 24 14.84 -19.48 22.76
CA LYS A 24 15.28 -19.74 21.39
C LYS A 24 16.09 -18.55 20.87
N ASN A 25 17.40 -18.63 21.04
CA ASN A 25 18.31 -17.53 20.71
C ASN A 25 19.28 -17.82 19.56
N GLU A 26 19.16 -18.98 18.88
CA GLU A 26 20.10 -19.41 17.83
C GLU A 26 20.29 -18.34 16.75
N LYS A 27 19.18 -17.78 16.21
CA LYS A 27 19.22 -16.74 15.18
C LYS A 27 19.80 -15.41 15.67
N MET A 28 19.60 -15.08 16.95
CA MET A 28 20.21 -13.89 17.56
C MET A 28 21.73 -14.05 17.68
N LEU A 29 22.19 -15.25 18.07
CA LEU A 29 23.60 -15.57 18.17
C LEU A 29 24.29 -15.58 16.79
N GLU A 30 23.60 -16.09 15.75
CA GLU A 30 24.07 -16.03 14.35
C GLU A 30 24.21 -14.59 13.84
N ALA A 31 23.29 -13.69 14.25
CA ALA A 31 23.32 -12.28 13.86
C ALA A 31 24.37 -11.46 14.64
N ARG A 32 24.80 -11.95 15.80
CA ARG A 32 25.78 -11.27 16.64
C ARG A 32 27.13 -11.17 15.94
N GLY A 33 27.66 -9.95 15.83
CA GLY A 33 28.90 -9.67 15.10
C GLY A 33 28.74 -9.52 13.59
N ASN A 34 27.50 -9.56 13.08
CA ASN A 34 27.19 -9.25 11.69
C ASN A 34 26.59 -7.83 11.57
N ASP A 35 27.47 -6.84 11.50
CA ASP A 35 27.07 -5.43 11.42
C ASP A 35 26.24 -5.11 10.17
N ASN A 36 26.32 -5.92 9.11
CA ASN A 36 25.57 -5.71 7.87
C ASN A 36 24.05 -5.77 8.09
N VAL A 37 23.55 -6.58 9.03
CA VAL A 37 22.12 -6.69 9.33
C VAL A 37 21.55 -5.34 9.77
N MET A 38 22.25 -4.62 10.64
CA MET A 38 21.82 -3.31 11.12
C MET A 38 21.95 -2.23 10.05
N VAL A 39 23.01 -2.26 9.26
CA VAL A 39 23.22 -1.32 8.13
C VAL A 39 22.11 -1.48 7.09
N GLU A 40 21.77 -2.70 6.72
CA GLU A 40 20.69 -2.99 5.77
C GLU A 40 19.32 -2.56 6.32
N ALA A 41 19.02 -2.86 7.59
CA ALA A 41 17.77 -2.45 8.23
C ALA A 41 17.63 -0.93 8.27
N GLN A 42 18.70 -0.19 8.59
CA GLN A 42 18.73 1.27 8.57
C GLN A 42 18.52 1.83 7.15
N ALA A 43 19.17 1.25 6.14
CA ALA A 43 19.01 1.65 4.75
C ALA A 43 17.57 1.42 4.24
N MET A 44 16.97 0.29 4.60
CA MET A 44 15.56 0.00 4.27
C MET A 44 14.60 0.98 4.95
N ALA A 45 14.80 1.29 6.23
CA ALA A 45 13.99 2.25 6.96
C ALA A 45 14.13 3.66 6.36
N ALA A 46 15.34 4.10 6.05
CA ALA A 46 15.60 5.41 5.44
C ALA A 46 14.94 5.55 4.06
N LYS A 47 14.89 4.48 3.26
CA LYS A 47 14.27 4.47 1.94
C LYS A 47 12.76 4.38 1.99
N GLY A 48 12.22 3.44 2.78
CA GLY A 48 10.80 3.08 2.78
C GLY A 48 9.96 3.87 3.79
N ARG A 49 10.60 4.44 4.83
CA ARG A 49 9.92 5.10 5.97
C ARG A 49 10.56 6.45 6.30
N LYS A 50 10.95 7.18 5.26
CA LYS A 50 11.65 8.47 5.40
C LYS A 50 10.91 9.43 6.33
N GLY A 51 11.61 9.95 7.35
CA GLY A 51 11.09 10.91 8.31
C GLY A 51 10.23 10.31 9.43
N GLN A 52 9.99 9.00 9.45
CA GLN A 52 9.28 8.34 10.55
C GLN A 52 10.25 8.02 11.70
N PHE A 53 9.81 8.30 12.94
CA PHE A 53 10.60 8.09 14.15
C PHE A 53 10.66 6.61 14.58
N ALA A 54 9.49 5.95 14.63
CA ALA A 54 9.34 4.61 15.16
C ALA A 54 10.22 3.53 14.48
N PRO A 55 10.46 3.53 13.13
CA PRO A 55 11.32 2.55 12.51
C PRO A 55 12.75 2.53 13.06
N GLY A 56 13.30 3.71 13.42
CA GLY A 56 14.60 3.79 14.08
C GLY A 56 14.61 3.15 15.46
N GLN A 57 13.54 3.30 16.22
CA GLN A 57 13.42 2.68 17.54
C GLN A 57 13.22 1.17 17.45
N ILE A 58 12.49 0.67 16.44
CA ILE A 58 12.37 -0.77 16.17
C ILE A 58 13.74 -1.39 15.87
N ILE A 59 14.58 -0.72 15.08
CA ILE A 59 15.94 -1.19 14.78
C ILE A 59 16.76 -1.28 16.08
N LYS A 60 16.68 -0.30 16.98
CA LYS A 60 17.35 -0.34 18.29
C LYS A 60 16.84 -1.49 19.18
N CYS A 61 15.56 -1.84 19.10
CA CYS A 61 15.02 -3.02 19.81
C CYS A 61 15.64 -4.31 19.28
N VAL A 62 15.74 -4.45 17.95
CA VAL A 62 16.38 -5.62 17.33
C VAL A 62 17.87 -5.69 17.68
N GLU A 63 18.57 -4.56 17.65
CA GLU A 63 19.97 -4.44 18.05
C GLU A 63 20.17 -4.85 19.53
N ALA A 64 19.30 -4.40 20.43
CA ALA A 64 19.31 -4.80 21.82
C ALA A 64 19.07 -6.31 21.98
N ALA A 65 18.13 -6.89 21.23
CA ALA A 65 17.86 -8.32 21.24
C ALA A 65 19.05 -9.16 20.75
N ILE A 66 19.83 -8.66 19.78
CA ILE A 66 21.02 -9.35 19.29
C ILE A 66 22.18 -9.26 20.28
N ASN A 67 22.39 -8.09 20.89
CA ASN A 67 23.61 -7.80 21.64
C ASN A 67 23.53 -8.05 23.16
N LEU A 68 22.31 -8.05 23.72
CA LEU A 68 22.10 -8.34 25.14
C LEU A 68 21.98 -9.85 25.38
N ASP A 69 22.62 -10.31 26.46
CA ASP A 69 22.56 -11.74 26.86
C ASP A 69 21.31 -12.05 27.67
N ASP A 70 20.78 -11.05 28.37
CA ASP A 70 19.59 -11.20 29.21
C ASP A 70 18.34 -10.71 28.45
N PHE A 71 17.39 -11.63 28.30
CA PHE A 71 16.10 -11.33 27.67
C PHE A 71 15.31 -10.23 28.39
N ASP A 72 15.34 -10.20 29.72
CA ASP A 72 14.61 -9.23 30.51
C ASP A 72 15.23 -7.82 30.43
N GLU A 73 16.55 -7.73 30.25
CA GLU A 73 17.21 -6.46 29.90
C GLU A 73 16.79 -5.98 28.50
N GLY A 74 16.67 -6.91 27.54
CA GLY A 74 16.15 -6.61 26.20
C GLY A 74 14.73 -6.05 26.24
N LEU A 75 13.81 -6.68 27.02
CA LEU A 75 12.45 -6.20 27.21
C LEU A 75 12.40 -4.82 27.88
N LYS A 76 13.30 -4.55 28.82
CA LYS A 76 13.41 -3.23 29.44
C LYS A 76 13.78 -2.16 28.42
N LYS A 77 14.73 -2.46 27.52
CA LYS A 77 15.12 -1.55 26.42
C LYS A 77 13.97 -1.33 25.45
N GLU A 78 13.27 -2.37 25.06
CA GLU A 78 12.06 -2.27 24.22
C GLU A 78 11.02 -1.33 24.85
N GLY A 79 10.77 -1.48 26.16
CA GLY A 79 9.86 -0.60 26.92
C GLY A 79 10.31 0.87 26.90
N GLU A 80 11.62 1.14 27.07
CA GLU A 80 12.18 2.50 26.98
C GLU A 80 11.95 3.10 25.57
N TYR A 81 12.28 2.37 24.53
CA TYR A 81 12.10 2.83 23.13
C TYR A 81 10.62 2.96 22.73
N PHE A 82 9.78 2.07 23.24
CA PHE A 82 8.33 2.18 23.06
C PHE A 82 7.79 3.47 23.72
N LEU A 83 8.23 3.79 24.93
CA LEU A 83 7.83 5.01 25.63
C LEU A 83 8.27 6.26 24.86
N GLU A 84 9.47 6.26 24.29
CA GLU A 84 9.92 7.36 23.42
C GLU A 84 9.00 7.53 22.21
N CYS A 85 8.58 6.44 21.55
CA CYS A 85 7.59 6.49 20.45
C CYS A 85 6.24 7.01 20.93
N LEU A 86 5.79 6.57 22.10
CA LEU A 86 4.52 6.95 22.68
C LEU A 86 4.46 8.45 23.00
N MET A 87 5.58 9.03 23.42
CA MET A 87 5.67 10.48 23.75
C MET A 87 6.03 11.34 22.54
N HIS A 88 6.36 10.73 21.40
CA HIS A 88 6.76 11.46 20.21
C HIS A 88 5.54 12.12 19.51
N PRO A 89 5.64 13.37 19.01
CA PRO A 89 4.52 14.08 18.35
C PRO A 89 3.92 13.32 17.15
N GLN A 90 4.72 12.54 16.43
CA GLN A 90 4.22 11.74 15.31
C GLN A 90 3.15 10.72 15.71
N ARG A 91 3.11 10.27 16.97
CA ARG A 91 2.06 9.38 17.45
C ARG A 91 0.67 10.00 17.27
N GLU A 92 0.50 11.25 17.67
CA GLU A 92 -0.78 11.94 17.55
C GLU A 92 -1.19 12.12 16.09
N ALA A 93 -0.24 12.48 15.24
CA ALA A 93 -0.48 12.59 13.80
C ALA A 93 -0.91 11.25 13.18
N MET A 94 -0.23 10.15 13.54
CA MET A 94 -0.56 8.81 13.04
C MET A 94 -1.94 8.34 13.53
N ILE A 95 -2.29 8.60 14.80
CA ILE A 95 -3.61 8.31 15.34
C ILE A 95 -4.68 9.13 14.61
N HIS A 96 -4.44 10.41 14.38
CA HIS A 96 -5.37 11.27 13.65
C HIS A 96 -5.65 10.74 12.24
N ILE A 97 -4.60 10.42 11.48
CA ILE A 97 -4.76 9.84 10.13
C ILE A 97 -5.51 8.51 10.18
N PHE A 98 -5.16 7.61 11.09
CA PHE A 98 -5.81 6.31 11.22
C PHE A 98 -7.34 6.43 11.46
N PHE A 99 -7.75 7.34 12.33
CA PHE A 99 -9.18 7.56 12.56
C PHE A 99 -9.81 8.42 11.46
N GLY A 100 -9.07 9.34 10.85
CA GLY A 100 -9.51 10.13 9.71
C GLY A 100 -9.87 9.27 8.51
N GLU A 101 -9.02 8.34 8.12
CA GLU A 101 -9.29 7.37 7.04
C GLU A 101 -10.54 6.52 7.31
N ARG A 102 -10.71 6.07 8.55
CA ARG A 102 -11.91 5.31 8.94
C ARG A 102 -13.17 6.15 9.00
N ALA A 103 -13.06 7.43 9.34
CA ALA A 103 -14.20 8.34 9.35
C ALA A 103 -14.60 8.72 7.92
N ALA A 104 -13.62 8.96 7.03
CA ALA A 104 -13.87 9.31 5.63
C ALA A 104 -14.63 8.23 4.86
N SER A 105 -14.49 6.96 5.23
CA SER A 105 -15.24 5.86 4.63
C SER A 105 -16.69 5.74 5.11
N LYS A 106 -17.11 6.59 6.07
CA LYS A 106 -18.47 6.59 6.61
C LYS A 106 -19.21 7.84 6.18
N ILE A 107 -20.24 7.67 5.37
CA ILE A 107 -21.14 8.75 4.95
C ILE A 107 -22.31 8.76 5.91
N SER A 108 -22.43 9.83 6.74
CA SER A 108 -23.35 9.87 7.88
C SER A 108 -24.82 9.92 7.49
N ASP A 109 -25.14 10.46 6.30
CA ASP A 109 -26.48 10.64 5.75
C ASP A 109 -26.88 9.55 4.74
N VAL A 110 -26.01 8.55 4.51
CA VAL A 110 -26.33 7.40 3.68
C VAL A 110 -26.63 6.18 4.57
N PRO A 111 -27.81 5.59 4.50
CA PRO A 111 -28.16 4.37 5.22
C PRO A 111 -27.22 3.22 4.86
N LYS A 112 -26.93 2.35 5.83
CA LYS A 112 -25.99 1.22 5.63
C LYS A 112 -26.49 0.16 4.65
N ASP A 113 -27.80 0.11 4.42
CA ASP A 113 -28.49 -0.79 3.50
C ASP A 113 -28.76 -0.16 2.13
N THR A 114 -28.21 1.03 1.87
CA THR A 114 -28.26 1.66 0.55
C THR A 114 -27.62 0.73 -0.49
N GLN A 115 -28.38 0.43 -1.55
CA GLN A 115 -27.87 -0.39 -2.64
C GLN A 115 -26.74 0.33 -3.37
N ILE A 116 -25.63 -0.37 -3.53
CA ILE A 116 -24.46 0.12 -4.26
C ILE A 116 -24.68 -0.13 -5.75
N MET A 117 -24.44 0.88 -6.58
CA MET A 117 -24.43 0.73 -8.03
C MET A 117 -23.21 -0.09 -8.45
N ASP A 118 -23.42 -1.08 -9.31
CA ASP A 118 -22.34 -1.86 -9.91
C ASP A 118 -21.74 -1.08 -11.09
N ILE A 119 -20.50 -0.63 -10.94
CA ILE A 119 -19.79 0.14 -11.97
C ILE A 119 -19.07 -0.81 -12.92
N LYS A 120 -19.57 -0.94 -14.14
CA LYS A 120 -19.04 -1.83 -15.19
C LYS A 120 -18.28 -1.09 -16.27
N LYS A 121 -18.55 0.22 -16.44
CA LYS A 121 -17.86 1.08 -17.42
C LYS A 121 -17.75 2.49 -16.86
N ALA A 122 -16.57 3.09 -16.99
CA ALA A 122 -16.30 4.47 -16.59
C ALA A 122 -16.03 5.36 -17.80
N GLY A 123 -16.46 6.61 -17.75
CA GLY A 123 -16.11 7.68 -18.67
C GLY A 123 -15.22 8.71 -18.00
N ILE A 124 -14.23 9.22 -18.69
CA ILE A 124 -13.36 10.31 -18.23
C ILE A 124 -13.38 11.43 -19.26
N ILE A 125 -13.68 12.63 -18.80
CA ILE A 125 -13.60 13.84 -19.65
C ILE A 125 -12.31 14.58 -19.28
N GLY A 126 -11.38 14.66 -20.22
CA GLY A 126 -10.05 15.22 -20.02
C GLY A 126 -8.96 14.14 -19.91
N SER A 127 -8.02 14.15 -20.86
CA SER A 127 -6.89 13.21 -20.97
C SER A 127 -5.61 13.70 -20.28
N GLY A 128 -5.70 14.74 -19.47
CA GLY A 128 -4.58 15.32 -18.73
C GLY A 128 -4.03 14.38 -17.65
N THR A 129 -3.08 14.90 -16.85
CA THR A 129 -2.41 14.14 -15.78
C THR A 129 -3.41 13.49 -14.82
N MET A 130 -4.45 14.23 -14.42
CA MET A 130 -5.45 13.72 -13.46
C MET A 130 -6.38 12.72 -14.13
N GLY A 131 -6.96 13.04 -15.30
CA GLY A 131 -7.85 12.13 -16.02
C GLY A 131 -7.15 10.83 -16.43
N GLY A 132 -5.92 10.90 -16.93
CA GLY A 132 -5.11 9.72 -17.22
C GLY A 132 -4.84 8.85 -16.00
N GLY A 133 -4.53 9.47 -14.85
CA GLY A 133 -4.34 8.75 -13.59
C GLY A 133 -5.60 8.06 -13.09
N ILE A 134 -6.75 8.72 -13.18
CA ILE A 134 -8.06 8.15 -12.81
C ILE A 134 -8.41 6.99 -13.74
N ALA A 135 -8.19 7.14 -15.06
CA ALA A 135 -8.42 6.07 -16.03
C ALA A 135 -7.58 4.83 -15.72
N MET A 136 -6.31 5.01 -15.35
CA MET A 136 -5.45 3.90 -14.89
C MET A 136 -6.01 3.22 -13.62
N CYS A 137 -6.63 3.95 -12.71
CA CYS A 137 -7.25 3.34 -11.51
C CYS A 137 -8.40 2.40 -11.89
N PHE A 138 -9.27 2.81 -12.81
CA PHE A 138 -10.35 1.96 -13.32
C PHE A 138 -9.82 0.74 -14.07
N ALA A 139 -8.89 0.93 -14.99
CA ALA A 139 -8.30 -0.16 -15.75
C ALA A 139 -7.58 -1.18 -14.84
N ASN A 140 -6.85 -0.72 -13.83
CA ASN A 140 -6.21 -1.57 -12.83
C ASN A 140 -7.23 -2.37 -11.98
N ALA A 141 -8.43 -1.84 -11.80
CA ALA A 141 -9.55 -2.53 -11.14
C ALA A 141 -10.30 -3.49 -12.08
N GLY A 142 -9.88 -3.61 -13.35
CA GLY A 142 -10.55 -4.45 -14.36
C GLY A 142 -11.80 -3.82 -14.95
N ILE A 143 -12.01 -2.52 -14.77
CA ILE A 143 -13.18 -1.78 -15.25
C ILE A 143 -12.81 -1.09 -16.57
N PRO A 144 -13.49 -1.37 -17.69
CA PRO A 144 -13.33 -0.65 -18.94
C PRO A 144 -13.54 0.85 -18.76
N VAL A 145 -12.67 1.64 -19.37
CA VAL A 145 -12.72 3.10 -19.25
C VAL A 145 -12.58 3.76 -20.61
N HIS A 146 -13.44 4.74 -20.85
CA HIS A 146 -13.40 5.55 -22.06
C HIS A 146 -12.99 6.99 -21.75
N ILE A 147 -11.96 7.49 -22.43
CA ILE A 147 -11.42 8.84 -22.22
C ILE A 147 -11.85 9.72 -23.38
N ILE A 148 -12.39 10.87 -23.07
CA ILE A 148 -12.73 11.91 -24.03
C ILE A 148 -11.83 13.12 -23.81
N ASP A 149 -11.42 13.76 -24.90
CA ASP A 149 -10.80 15.08 -24.88
C ASP A 149 -11.36 15.89 -26.06
N GLN A 150 -11.34 17.22 -25.97
CA GLN A 150 -11.76 18.10 -27.04
C GLN A 150 -10.74 18.21 -28.19
N ASP A 151 -9.48 17.84 -27.93
CA ASP A 151 -8.37 18.00 -28.86
C ASP A 151 -7.63 16.67 -29.08
N GLU A 152 -7.48 16.29 -30.35
CA GLU A 152 -6.86 15.02 -30.74
C GLU A 152 -5.40 14.91 -30.32
N GLU A 153 -4.63 16.01 -30.36
CA GLU A 153 -3.23 16.02 -29.93
C GLU A 153 -3.12 15.80 -28.43
N ASN A 154 -3.98 16.47 -27.64
CA ASN A 154 -4.05 16.28 -26.20
C ASN A 154 -4.42 14.84 -25.85
N LEU A 155 -5.43 14.29 -26.53
CA LEU A 155 -5.86 12.91 -26.34
C LEU A 155 -4.73 11.91 -26.62
N LYS A 156 -4.06 12.01 -27.77
CA LYS A 156 -2.93 11.17 -28.14
C LYS A 156 -1.79 11.26 -27.12
N ARG A 157 -1.50 12.48 -26.65
CA ARG A 157 -0.48 12.70 -25.63
C ARG A 157 -0.87 12.05 -24.31
N GLY A 158 -2.13 12.20 -23.86
CA GLY A 158 -2.65 11.58 -22.64
C GLY A 158 -2.55 10.06 -22.67
N ILE A 159 -3.02 9.42 -23.76
CA ILE A 159 -2.92 7.97 -23.95
C ILE A 159 -1.46 7.51 -23.97
N SER A 160 -0.56 8.23 -24.65
CA SER A 160 0.87 7.91 -24.66
C SER A 160 1.49 7.98 -23.26
N VAL A 161 1.04 8.88 -22.38
CA VAL A 161 1.51 8.97 -20.99
C VAL A 161 1.05 7.75 -20.20
N ILE A 162 -0.20 7.32 -20.36
CA ILE A 162 -0.73 6.10 -19.73
C ILE A 162 0.11 4.89 -20.14
N GLU A 163 0.35 4.71 -21.43
CA GLU A 163 1.15 3.61 -21.96
C GLU A 163 2.57 3.61 -21.39
N LYS A 164 3.25 4.77 -21.37
CA LYS A 164 4.59 4.91 -20.78
C LYS A 164 4.62 4.58 -19.28
N ASN A 165 3.56 4.90 -18.54
CA ASN A 165 3.45 4.54 -17.14
C ASN A 165 3.38 3.01 -16.96
N TYR A 166 2.62 2.32 -17.79
CA TYR A 166 2.57 0.85 -17.77
C TYR A 166 3.90 0.23 -18.21
N ASP A 167 4.57 0.78 -19.25
CA ASP A 167 5.92 0.34 -19.65
C ASP A 167 6.93 0.48 -18.49
N PHE A 168 6.86 1.58 -17.77
CA PHE A 168 7.67 1.77 -16.57
C PHE A 168 7.40 0.69 -15.51
N MET A 169 6.14 0.29 -15.30
CA MET A 169 5.78 -0.77 -14.35
C MET A 169 6.32 -2.13 -14.80
N VAL A 170 6.28 -2.44 -16.10
CA VAL A 170 6.88 -3.66 -16.67
C VAL A 170 8.40 -3.63 -16.48
N ASN A 171 9.07 -2.54 -16.81
CA ASN A 171 10.52 -2.38 -16.67
C ASN A 171 10.99 -2.49 -15.20
N LYS A 172 10.13 -2.17 -14.24
CA LYS A 172 10.39 -2.35 -12.80
C LYS A 172 10.03 -3.75 -12.28
N GLY A 173 9.58 -4.65 -13.14
CA GLY A 173 9.15 -6.00 -12.74
C GLY A 173 7.89 -6.03 -11.87
N ARG A 174 7.06 -4.97 -11.92
CA ARG A 174 5.80 -4.87 -11.17
C ARG A 174 4.61 -5.41 -11.94
N LEU A 175 4.71 -5.47 -13.27
CA LEU A 175 3.76 -6.09 -14.18
C LEU A 175 4.52 -6.93 -15.20
N THR A 176 3.86 -7.96 -15.73
CA THR A 176 4.30 -8.64 -16.95
C THR A 176 3.79 -7.88 -18.18
N SER A 177 4.37 -8.16 -19.36
CA SER A 177 3.88 -7.58 -20.63
C SER A 177 2.43 -7.98 -20.89
N ASP A 178 2.07 -9.24 -20.66
CA ASP A 178 0.69 -9.74 -20.85
C ASP A 178 -0.31 -9.04 -19.92
N GLN A 179 0.09 -8.76 -18.67
CA GLN A 179 -0.73 -7.99 -17.73
C GLN A 179 -0.89 -6.54 -18.20
N LYS A 180 0.19 -5.88 -18.69
CA LYS A 180 0.10 -4.56 -19.28
C LYS A 180 -0.89 -4.55 -20.42
N ASP A 181 -0.76 -5.46 -21.38
CA ASP A 181 -1.60 -5.50 -22.58
C ASP A 181 -3.08 -5.73 -22.21
N SER A 182 -3.34 -6.59 -21.25
CA SER A 182 -4.69 -6.83 -20.74
C SER A 182 -5.30 -5.60 -20.07
N ILE A 183 -4.54 -4.89 -19.22
CA ILE A 183 -5.03 -3.72 -18.48
C ILE A 183 -5.16 -2.53 -19.43
N PHE A 184 -4.16 -2.25 -20.26
CA PHE A 184 -4.18 -1.14 -21.20
C PHE A 184 -5.26 -1.32 -22.26
N GLY A 185 -5.57 -2.57 -22.65
CA GLY A 185 -6.67 -2.90 -23.54
C GLY A 185 -8.06 -2.50 -23.04
N LEU A 186 -8.20 -2.21 -21.74
CA LEU A 186 -9.44 -1.68 -21.15
C LEU A 186 -9.59 -0.17 -21.36
N VAL A 187 -8.55 0.53 -21.81
CA VAL A 187 -8.56 1.97 -22.04
C VAL A 187 -8.88 2.25 -23.50
N THR A 188 -9.99 2.92 -23.73
CA THR A 188 -10.40 3.41 -25.06
C THR A 188 -10.52 4.92 -25.06
N SER A 189 -10.54 5.56 -26.22
CA SER A 189 -10.61 7.01 -26.30
C SER A 189 -11.25 7.52 -27.58
N SER A 190 -11.90 8.67 -27.51
CA SER A 190 -12.47 9.38 -28.65
C SER A 190 -12.59 10.89 -28.37
N LEU A 191 -13.10 11.62 -29.37
CA LEU A 191 -13.45 13.05 -29.25
C LEU A 191 -14.96 13.25 -29.10
N ASP A 192 -15.74 12.20 -29.17
CA ASP A 192 -17.22 12.29 -29.17
C ASP A 192 -17.79 12.03 -27.77
N TYR A 193 -18.51 13.02 -27.23
CA TYR A 193 -19.19 12.94 -25.95
C TYR A 193 -20.29 11.85 -25.90
N SER A 194 -20.83 11.44 -27.04
CA SER A 194 -21.83 10.37 -27.09
C SER A 194 -21.27 9.01 -26.65
N ASP A 195 -19.94 8.81 -26.74
CA ASP A 195 -19.27 7.55 -26.41
C ASP A 195 -19.19 7.26 -24.91
N VAL A 196 -19.57 8.22 -24.05
CA VAL A 196 -19.70 7.99 -22.59
C VAL A 196 -21.16 7.86 -22.14
N SER A 197 -22.13 7.86 -23.06
CA SER A 197 -23.56 7.78 -22.75
C SER A 197 -23.98 6.46 -22.09
N ASP A 198 -23.22 5.39 -22.30
CA ASP A 198 -23.41 4.06 -21.72
C ASP A 198 -22.52 3.80 -20.48
N CYS A 199 -21.80 4.81 -20.00
CA CYS A 199 -20.99 4.68 -18.79
C CYS A 199 -21.85 4.77 -17.53
N ASP A 200 -21.56 3.92 -16.54
CA ASP A 200 -22.21 3.93 -15.23
C ASP A 200 -21.78 5.11 -14.36
N ILE A 201 -20.56 5.60 -14.60
CA ILE A 201 -19.97 6.78 -13.94
C ILE A 201 -19.17 7.59 -14.95
N VAL A 202 -19.29 8.90 -14.90
CA VAL A 202 -18.48 9.84 -15.68
C VAL A 202 -17.77 10.79 -14.72
N ILE A 203 -16.47 10.94 -14.91
CA ILE A 203 -15.62 11.84 -14.10
C ILE A 203 -15.06 12.92 -15.02
N GLU A 204 -15.38 14.15 -14.71
CA GLU A 204 -14.82 15.32 -15.35
C GLU A 204 -13.49 15.67 -14.68
N ALA A 205 -12.44 15.83 -15.48
CA ALA A 205 -11.07 16.13 -15.07
C ALA A 205 -10.42 17.16 -16.01
N VAL A 206 -11.20 18.17 -16.39
CA VAL A 206 -10.75 19.28 -17.24
C VAL A 206 -10.36 20.50 -16.43
N TYR A 207 -9.95 21.55 -17.11
CA TYR A 207 -9.62 22.84 -16.52
C TYR A 207 -10.89 23.53 -15.97
N GLU A 208 -10.78 24.17 -14.79
CA GLU A 208 -11.83 24.99 -14.15
C GLU A 208 -12.16 26.24 -14.99
N ASN A 209 -12.86 26.05 -16.10
CA ASN A 209 -13.30 27.10 -16.99
C ASN A 209 -14.75 26.87 -17.41
N LEU A 210 -15.66 27.80 -17.05
CA LEU A 210 -17.10 27.72 -17.35
C LEU A 210 -17.43 27.77 -18.86
N GLU A 211 -16.49 28.20 -19.71
CA GLU A 211 -16.67 28.27 -21.15
C GLU A 211 -16.23 26.99 -21.88
N LEU A 212 -15.73 26.00 -21.15
CA LEU A 212 -15.25 24.71 -21.63
C LEU A 212 -16.35 23.67 -21.48
#